data_1244c0d6dcaf763556a9603914a43aed
#
_entry.id   1244c0d6dcaf763556a9603914a43aed
#
_cell.length_a   1.000
_cell.length_b   1.000
_cell.length_c   1.000
_cell.angle_alpha   90.00
_cell.angle_beta   90.00
_cell.angle_gamma   90.00
#
_symmetry.space_group_name_H-M   'P 1'
#
loop_
_entity.id
_entity.type
_entity.pdbx_description
1 polymer ?
#
loop_
_entity_poly.entity_id
_entity_poly.type
_entity_poly.pdbx_seq_one_letter_code
_entity_poly.pdbx_strand_id
1 'polypeptide(L)'
;MISIKQIRSLIERTCSTMGEKFASDDAVELVLVTGIVESRYRYLRQLGDGPARSFWQVEPATCVDNLVHYLKHRKSLIVSCAEASRVDSKYWQVYDERIWADILEKNIAAGIVHCRLKYWRVPKPVPNTTQGKADYWKKYYNSEGGAGDPEHFVEASNKWLV
;
A
#
# COMPACT_ATOMS: atom_id res chain seq x y z
N MET A 1 1.70 -14.80 13.88
CA MET A 1 1.37 -14.42 12.47
C MET A 1 0.00 -13.75 12.46
N ILE A 2 -0.13 -12.64 11.76
CA ILE A 2 -1.43 -11.95 11.61
C ILE A 2 -2.32 -12.78 10.68
N SER A 3 -3.62 -12.86 11.01
CA SER A 3 -4.60 -13.57 10.16
C SER A 3 -4.76 -12.86 8.82
N ILE A 4 -4.53 -13.57 7.72
CA ILE A 4 -4.72 -13.04 6.35
C ILE A 4 -6.17 -12.60 6.12
N LYS A 5 -7.13 -13.32 6.68
CA LYS A 5 -8.55 -12.95 6.61
C LYS A 5 -8.83 -11.60 7.31
N GLN A 6 -8.20 -11.36 8.46
CA GLN A 6 -8.37 -10.09 9.18
C GLN A 6 -7.67 -8.93 8.46
N ILE A 7 -6.49 -9.17 7.89
CA ILE A 7 -5.80 -8.16 7.08
C ILE A 7 -6.61 -7.83 5.83
N ARG A 8 -7.16 -8.83 5.12
CA ARG A 8 -8.05 -8.58 3.97
C ARG A 8 -9.21 -7.67 4.37
N SER A 9 -9.91 -8.00 5.46
CA SER A 9 -11.02 -7.19 5.96
C SER A 9 -10.60 -5.75 6.29
N LEU A 10 -9.40 -5.57 6.86
CA LEU A 10 -8.87 -4.24 7.15
C LEU A 10 -8.58 -3.46 5.85
N ILE A 11 -7.99 -4.11 4.84
CA ILE A 11 -7.73 -3.49 3.54
C ILE A 11 -9.05 -3.08 2.87
N GLU A 12 -10.05 -3.98 2.84
CA GLU A 12 -11.38 -3.71 2.28
C GLU A 12 -12.02 -2.47 2.91
N ARG A 13 -12.08 -2.42 4.24
CA ARG A 13 -12.66 -1.29 4.97
C ARG A 13 -11.90 0.01 4.76
N THR A 14 -10.57 -0.05 4.80
CA THR A 14 -9.72 1.13 4.59
C THR A 14 -9.90 1.68 3.17
N CYS A 15 -9.83 0.81 2.16
CA CYS A 15 -10.01 1.23 0.77
C CYS A 15 -11.44 1.75 0.50
N SER A 16 -12.48 1.10 1.07
CA SER A 16 -13.87 1.56 0.94
C SER A 16 -14.08 2.95 1.56
N THR A 17 -13.42 3.23 2.69
CA THR A 17 -13.47 4.56 3.31
C THR A 17 -12.77 5.63 2.47
N MET A 18 -11.71 5.27 1.74
CA MET A 18 -11.12 6.17 0.74
C MET A 18 -12.10 6.51 -0.38
N GLY A 19 -13.00 5.59 -0.72
CA GLY A 19 -14.01 5.66 -1.78
C GLY A 19 -14.19 4.29 -2.43
N GLU A 20 -15.42 3.94 -2.83
CA GLU A 20 -15.73 2.62 -3.41
C GLU A 20 -14.85 2.27 -4.62
N LYS A 21 -14.47 3.25 -5.43
CA LYS A 21 -13.57 3.06 -6.57
C LYS A 21 -12.17 2.54 -6.19
N PHE A 22 -11.76 2.69 -4.93
CA PHE A 22 -10.48 2.18 -4.43
C PHE A 22 -10.55 0.74 -3.95
N ALA A 23 -11.74 0.19 -3.77
CA ALA A 23 -12.01 -1.06 -3.08
C ALA A 23 -12.50 -2.21 -3.98
N SER A 24 -12.13 -2.21 -5.27
CA SER A 24 -12.44 -3.38 -6.12
C SER A 24 -11.76 -4.63 -5.58
N ASP A 25 -12.34 -5.80 -5.80
CA ASP A 25 -11.78 -7.07 -5.34
C ASP A 25 -10.34 -7.28 -5.84
N ASP A 26 -10.07 -6.94 -7.09
CA ASP A 26 -8.72 -7.04 -7.67
C ASP A 26 -7.72 -6.07 -7.00
N ALA A 27 -8.15 -4.86 -6.67
CA ALA A 27 -7.30 -3.91 -5.97
C ALA A 27 -7.01 -4.34 -4.53
N VAL A 28 -8.00 -4.84 -3.82
CA VAL A 28 -7.85 -5.38 -2.45
C VAL A 28 -6.90 -6.56 -2.45
N GLU A 29 -7.06 -7.49 -3.40
CA GLU A 29 -6.18 -8.65 -3.54
C GLU A 29 -4.74 -8.22 -3.86
N LEU A 30 -4.55 -7.27 -4.78
CA LEU A 30 -3.23 -6.74 -5.11
C LEU A 30 -2.53 -6.17 -3.87
N VAL A 31 -3.22 -5.34 -3.08
CA VAL A 31 -2.68 -4.78 -1.84
C VAL A 31 -2.37 -5.89 -0.83
N LEU A 32 -3.25 -6.88 -0.69
CA LEU A 32 -3.06 -8.00 0.24
C LEU A 32 -1.79 -8.80 -0.10
N VAL A 33 -1.64 -9.20 -1.36
CA VAL A 33 -0.47 -9.99 -1.78
C VAL A 33 0.81 -9.16 -1.74
N THR A 34 0.74 -7.86 -2.04
CA THR A 34 1.88 -6.95 -1.87
C THR A 34 2.42 -7.02 -0.44
N GLY A 35 1.58 -6.93 0.58
CA GLY A 35 2.03 -7.05 1.98
C GLY A 35 2.66 -8.42 2.31
N ILE A 36 2.16 -9.49 1.68
CA ILE A 36 2.77 -10.82 1.84
C ILE A 36 4.18 -10.85 1.25
N VAL A 37 4.34 -10.35 0.03
CA VAL A 37 5.64 -10.36 -0.68
C VAL A 37 6.66 -9.44 0.00
N GLU A 38 6.23 -8.25 0.42
CA GLU A 38 7.12 -7.23 0.98
C GLU A 38 7.60 -7.57 2.40
N SER A 39 6.73 -8.11 3.27
CA SER A 39 7.07 -8.32 4.68
C SER A 39 6.59 -9.66 5.26
N ARG A 40 5.77 -10.41 4.54
CA ARG A 40 5.01 -11.55 5.08
C ARG A 40 4.19 -11.18 6.32
N TYR A 41 3.84 -9.88 6.44
CA TYR A 41 3.18 -9.32 7.63
C TYR A 41 3.95 -9.59 8.94
N ARG A 42 5.30 -9.56 8.90
CA ARG A 42 6.17 -9.89 10.04
C ARG A 42 6.92 -8.70 10.61
N TYR A 43 7.24 -7.70 9.81
CA TYR A 43 8.03 -6.55 10.24
C TYR A 43 7.51 -5.24 9.66
N LEU A 44 7.71 -4.18 10.42
CA LEU A 44 7.24 -2.82 10.12
C LEU A 44 8.35 -1.89 9.64
N ARG A 45 9.60 -2.29 9.81
CA ARG A 45 10.79 -1.59 9.30
C ARG A 45 11.51 -2.48 8.30
N GLN A 46 12.05 -1.87 7.26
CA GLN A 46 12.88 -2.58 6.30
C GLN A 46 14.06 -3.25 6.99
N LEU A 47 14.32 -4.49 6.67
CA LEU A 47 15.48 -5.21 7.18
C LEU A 47 16.75 -4.58 6.59
N GLY A 48 17.83 -4.47 7.41
CA GLY A 48 19.08 -3.86 6.98
C GLY A 48 19.08 -2.33 6.99
N ASP A 49 18.30 -1.71 7.88
CA ASP A 49 18.27 -0.27 8.12
C ASP A 49 17.81 0.61 6.95
N GLY A 50 17.10 0.02 5.98
CA GLY A 50 16.49 0.77 4.87
C GLY A 50 15.34 1.67 5.32
N PRO A 51 14.91 2.62 4.45
CA PRO A 51 13.90 3.62 4.80
C PRO A 51 12.46 3.10 4.82
N ALA A 52 12.15 1.99 4.17
CA ALA A 52 10.78 1.51 4.03
C ALA A 52 10.14 1.11 5.36
N ARG A 53 8.87 1.39 5.48
CA ARG A 53 8.06 1.17 6.69
C ARG A 53 6.74 0.50 6.34
N SER A 54 6.05 0.04 7.37
CA SER A 54 4.79 -0.69 7.32
C SER A 54 4.94 -2.09 6.71
N PHE A 55 3.91 -2.91 6.80
CA PHE A 55 3.89 -4.24 6.18
C PHE A 55 4.02 -4.20 4.64
N TRP A 56 3.66 -3.09 4.02
CA TRP A 56 3.77 -2.89 2.57
C TRP A 56 5.10 -2.30 2.13
N GLN A 57 6.03 -2.11 3.05
CA GLN A 57 7.36 -1.56 2.80
C GLN A 57 7.34 -0.28 1.95
N VAL A 58 6.44 0.63 2.36
CA VAL A 58 6.31 1.95 1.72
C VAL A 58 7.47 2.84 2.15
N GLU A 59 8.15 3.45 1.21
CA GLU A 59 9.16 4.45 1.53
C GLU A 59 8.48 5.78 1.95
N PRO A 60 8.98 6.46 2.98
CA PRO A 60 8.46 7.78 3.37
C PRO A 60 8.49 8.80 2.22
N ALA A 61 9.47 8.71 1.32
CA ALA A 61 9.53 9.52 0.11
C ALA A 61 8.30 9.29 -0.81
N THR A 62 7.79 8.06 -0.89
CA THR A 62 6.55 7.75 -1.62
C THR A 62 5.34 8.43 -0.99
N CYS A 63 5.29 8.50 0.35
CA CYS A 63 4.22 9.23 1.03
C CYS A 63 4.24 10.71 0.65
N VAL A 64 5.39 11.35 0.75
CA VAL A 64 5.56 12.76 0.38
C VAL A 64 5.22 12.99 -1.09
N ASP A 65 5.65 12.10 -1.98
CA ASP A 65 5.32 12.14 -3.40
C ASP A 65 3.79 12.05 -3.64
N ASN A 66 3.11 11.14 -2.95
CA ASN A 66 1.64 11.05 -3.00
C ASN A 66 0.97 12.35 -2.55
N LEU A 67 1.48 12.98 -1.50
CA LEU A 67 0.93 14.24 -0.99
C LEU A 67 1.15 15.40 -1.97
N VAL A 68 2.38 15.60 -2.39
CA VAL A 68 2.79 16.75 -3.20
C VAL A 68 2.22 16.67 -4.63
N HIS A 69 2.34 15.50 -5.26
CA HIS A 69 2.04 15.36 -6.69
C HIS A 69 0.64 14.80 -6.99
N TYR A 70 -0.08 14.32 -5.97
CA TYR A 70 -1.41 13.78 -6.19
C TYR A 70 -2.48 14.37 -5.28
N LEU A 71 -2.28 14.37 -3.96
CA LEU A 71 -3.31 14.78 -3.00
C LEU A 71 -3.45 16.29 -2.82
N LYS A 72 -2.40 17.06 -3.01
CA LYS A 72 -2.32 18.50 -2.69
C LYS A 72 -3.55 19.32 -3.10
N HIS A 73 -4.13 19.02 -4.26
CA HIS A 73 -5.30 19.74 -4.78
C HIS A 73 -6.60 18.93 -4.74
N ARG A 74 -6.59 17.77 -4.06
CA ARG A 74 -7.74 16.86 -3.93
C ARG A 74 -8.26 16.84 -2.49
N LYS A 75 -8.79 17.96 -2.04
CA LYS A 75 -9.19 18.16 -0.63
C LYS A 75 -10.14 17.10 -0.09
N SER A 76 -11.16 16.70 -0.87
CA SER A 76 -12.08 15.65 -0.46
C SER A 76 -11.41 14.28 -0.32
N LEU A 77 -10.43 13.97 -1.16
CA LEU A 77 -9.67 12.73 -1.04
C LEU A 77 -8.72 12.76 0.17
N ILE A 78 -8.13 13.91 0.50
CA ILE A 78 -7.36 14.09 1.74
C ILE A 78 -8.24 13.76 2.95
N VAL A 79 -9.46 14.28 3.01
CA VAL A 79 -10.41 13.95 4.09
C VAL A 79 -10.70 12.46 4.15
N SER A 80 -10.96 11.83 3.01
CA SER A 80 -11.21 10.38 2.94
C SER A 80 -9.99 9.55 3.37
N CYS A 81 -8.78 9.95 2.99
CA CYS A 81 -7.55 9.29 3.43
C CYS A 81 -7.34 9.45 4.95
N ALA A 82 -7.61 10.63 5.50
CA ALA A 82 -7.54 10.90 6.94
C ALA A 82 -8.54 10.02 7.71
N GLU A 83 -9.76 9.92 7.25
CA GLU A 83 -10.79 9.06 7.84
C GLU A 83 -10.40 7.57 7.76
N ALA A 84 -9.94 7.12 6.59
CA ALA A 84 -9.55 5.73 6.34
C ALA A 84 -8.41 5.28 7.25
N SER A 85 -7.43 6.15 7.48
CA SER A 85 -6.24 5.87 8.28
C SER A 85 -6.38 6.24 9.76
N ARG A 86 -7.36 7.03 10.13
CA ARG A 86 -7.45 7.68 11.45
C ARG A 86 -6.23 8.54 11.78
N VAL A 87 -5.58 9.07 10.75
CA VAL A 87 -4.53 10.08 10.85
C VAL A 87 -5.15 11.43 10.55
N ASP A 88 -4.99 12.39 11.46
CA ASP A 88 -5.56 13.73 11.32
C ASP A 88 -5.21 14.35 9.96
N SER A 89 -6.17 15.01 9.34
CA SER A 89 -6.02 15.60 8.00
C SER A 89 -4.84 16.59 7.89
N LYS A 90 -4.46 17.24 8.99
CA LYS A 90 -3.29 18.14 9.02
C LYS A 90 -1.99 17.43 8.59
N TYR A 91 -1.80 16.16 8.96
CA TYR A 91 -0.61 15.41 8.58
C TYR A 91 -0.56 15.11 7.09
N TRP A 92 -1.69 15.03 6.42
CA TRP A 92 -1.78 14.82 4.96
C TRP A 92 -1.35 16.04 4.14
N GLN A 93 -0.91 17.11 4.82
CA GLN A 93 -0.33 18.31 4.23
C GLN A 93 1.09 18.57 4.77
N VAL A 94 1.67 17.60 5.48
CA VAL A 94 3.03 17.67 6.04
C VAL A 94 3.99 16.89 5.13
N TYR A 95 4.85 17.59 4.44
CA TYR A 95 5.78 17.03 3.45
C TYR A 95 7.14 16.72 4.09
N ASP A 96 7.13 15.94 5.18
CA ASP A 96 8.32 15.55 5.94
C ASP A 96 8.41 14.03 6.02
N GLU A 97 9.44 13.46 5.42
CA GLU A 97 9.66 12.01 5.37
C GLU A 97 9.82 11.39 6.76
N ARG A 98 10.40 12.10 7.73
CA ARG A 98 10.60 11.56 9.09
C ARG A 98 9.27 11.40 9.82
N ILE A 99 8.35 12.34 9.64
CA ILE A 99 7.01 12.27 10.21
C ILE A 99 6.24 11.12 9.57
N TRP A 100 6.32 10.94 8.25
CA TRP A 100 5.65 9.85 7.57
C TRP A 100 6.26 8.48 7.87
N ALA A 101 7.57 8.39 8.10
CA ALA A 101 8.20 7.17 8.60
C ALA A 101 7.59 6.73 9.94
N ASP A 102 7.41 7.67 10.87
CA ASP A 102 6.81 7.40 12.17
C ASP A 102 5.33 7.00 12.06
N ILE A 103 4.56 7.71 11.25
CA ILE A 103 3.15 7.38 10.99
C ILE A 103 3.01 5.98 10.38
N LEU A 104 3.78 5.66 9.35
CA LEU A 104 3.74 4.34 8.69
C LEU A 104 4.08 3.19 9.64
N GLU A 105 5.02 3.40 10.54
CA GLU A 105 5.42 2.37 11.50
C GLU A 105 4.35 2.14 12.57
N LYS A 106 3.67 3.19 13.00
CA LYS A 106 2.68 3.14 14.09
C LYS A 106 1.25 2.90 13.62
N ASN A 107 0.97 3.08 12.33
CA ASN A 107 -0.39 3.05 11.80
C ASN A 107 -0.48 2.16 10.56
N ILE A 108 -1.09 0.98 10.73
CA ILE A 108 -1.22 -0.02 9.66
C ILE A 108 -2.10 0.51 8.52
N ALA A 109 -3.20 1.20 8.84
CA ALA A 109 -4.10 1.72 7.82
C ALA A 109 -3.45 2.81 6.95
N ALA A 110 -2.55 3.63 7.50
CA ALA A 110 -1.76 4.59 6.70
C ALA A 110 -0.90 3.87 5.65
N GLY A 111 -0.32 2.73 5.99
CA GLY A 111 0.40 1.88 5.04
C GLY A 111 -0.49 1.37 3.91
N ILE A 112 -1.71 0.94 4.22
CA ILE A 112 -2.72 0.53 3.23
C ILE A 112 -3.04 1.69 2.29
N VAL A 113 -3.33 2.87 2.83
CA VAL A 113 -3.68 4.06 2.03
C VAL A 113 -2.57 4.40 1.05
N HIS A 114 -1.33 4.49 1.51
CA HIS A 114 -0.21 4.85 0.63
C HIS A 114 0.13 3.77 -0.40
N CYS A 115 0.04 2.49 -0.02
CA CYS A 115 0.17 1.38 -0.96
C CYS A 115 -0.90 1.48 -2.06
N ARG A 116 -2.16 1.69 -1.66
CA ARG A 116 -3.28 1.81 -2.60
C ARG A 116 -3.15 3.03 -3.51
N LEU A 117 -2.73 4.17 -2.99
CA LEU A 117 -2.50 5.38 -3.78
C LEU A 117 -1.38 5.19 -4.81
N LYS A 118 -0.31 4.51 -4.45
CA LYS A 118 0.79 4.22 -5.37
C LYS A 118 0.28 3.46 -6.60
N TYR A 119 -0.55 2.44 -6.41
CA TYR A 119 -1.19 1.72 -7.52
C TYR A 119 -2.25 2.55 -8.25
N TRP A 120 -3.05 3.33 -7.52
CA TRP A 120 -4.12 4.15 -8.10
C TRP A 120 -3.58 5.18 -9.10
N ARG A 121 -2.39 5.70 -8.86
CA ARG A 121 -1.74 6.69 -9.72
C ARG A 121 -1.18 6.11 -11.03
N VAL A 122 -1.15 4.79 -11.15
CA VAL A 122 -0.79 4.12 -12.40
C VAL A 122 -1.95 4.27 -13.39
N PRO A 123 -1.72 4.84 -14.60
CA PRO A 123 -2.79 5.09 -15.56
C PRO A 123 -3.19 3.82 -16.35
N LYS A 124 -3.31 2.71 -15.65
CA LYS A 124 -3.74 1.40 -16.18
C LYS A 124 -4.56 0.67 -15.14
N PRO A 125 -5.60 -0.06 -15.55
CA PRO A 125 -6.42 -0.81 -14.60
C PRO A 125 -5.62 -1.91 -13.90
N VAL A 126 -6.01 -2.22 -12.68
CA VAL A 126 -5.47 -3.38 -11.95
C VAL A 126 -5.86 -4.65 -12.70
N PRO A 127 -4.90 -5.53 -13.02
CA PRO A 127 -5.21 -6.79 -13.70
C PRO A 127 -6.10 -7.71 -12.87
N ASN A 128 -6.88 -8.55 -13.55
CA ASN A 128 -7.78 -9.52 -12.91
C ASN A 128 -7.18 -10.93 -12.79
N THR A 129 -5.97 -11.15 -13.29
CA THR A 129 -5.26 -12.43 -13.17
C THR A 129 -4.11 -12.34 -12.16
N THR A 130 -3.75 -13.45 -11.56
CA THR A 130 -2.61 -13.53 -10.63
C THR A 130 -1.30 -13.14 -11.32
N GLN A 131 -1.04 -13.66 -12.52
CA GLN A 131 0.16 -13.29 -13.28
C GLN A 131 0.17 -11.81 -13.64
N GLY A 132 -0.95 -11.27 -14.09
CA GLY A 132 -1.07 -9.85 -14.39
C GLY A 132 -0.80 -8.96 -13.18
N LYS A 133 -1.31 -9.33 -12.00
CA LYS A 133 -1.03 -8.61 -10.74
C LYS A 133 0.44 -8.71 -10.35
N ALA A 134 1.07 -9.86 -10.57
CA ALA A 134 2.50 -10.05 -10.30
C ALA A 134 3.37 -9.13 -11.17
N ASP A 135 3.08 -9.07 -12.48
CA ASP A 135 3.78 -8.20 -13.41
C ASP A 135 3.53 -6.72 -13.09
N TYR A 136 2.32 -6.37 -12.69
CA TYR A 136 1.92 -5.04 -12.28
C TYR A 136 2.64 -4.59 -11.00
N TRP A 137 2.72 -5.46 -9.98
CA TRP A 137 3.50 -5.23 -8.77
C TRP A 137 4.98 -5.02 -9.10
N LYS A 138 5.58 -5.90 -9.89
CA LYS A 138 7.00 -5.80 -10.27
C LYS A 138 7.30 -4.48 -10.96
N LYS A 139 6.48 -4.09 -11.91
CA LYS A 139 6.70 -2.89 -12.71
C LYS A 139 6.45 -1.59 -11.93
N TYR A 140 5.38 -1.53 -11.16
CA TYR A 140 4.89 -0.27 -10.60
C TYR A 140 5.10 -0.12 -9.08
N TYR A 141 5.34 -1.18 -8.38
CA TYR A 141 5.58 -1.14 -6.93
C TYR A 141 7.03 -1.45 -6.56
N ASN A 142 7.54 -2.60 -6.97
CA ASN A 142 8.90 -3.05 -6.68
C ASN A 142 9.97 -2.32 -7.50
N SER A 143 9.64 -1.84 -8.70
CA SER A 143 10.52 -1.26 -9.72
C SER A 143 11.42 -2.27 -10.46
N GLU A 144 11.88 -1.88 -11.64
CA GLU A 144 12.74 -2.74 -12.49
C GLU A 144 14.08 -3.08 -11.83
N GLY A 145 14.64 -2.16 -11.03
CA GLY A 145 15.89 -2.36 -10.28
C GLY A 145 15.75 -3.07 -8.93
N GLY A 146 14.52 -3.33 -8.49
CA GLY A 146 14.27 -4.03 -7.23
C GLY A 146 14.57 -5.52 -7.31
N ALA A 147 14.88 -6.15 -6.16
CA ALA A 147 15.23 -7.56 -6.06
C ALA A 147 14.03 -8.53 -6.21
N GLY A 148 12.79 -8.01 -6.23
CA GLY A 148 11.59 -8.84 -6.31
C GLY A 148 11.39 -9.47 -7.68
N ASP A 149 10.90 -10.71 -7.68
CA ASP A 149 10.56 -11.49 -8.87
C ASP A 149 9.04 -11.68 -8.93
N PRO A 150 8.39 -11.48 -10.10
CA PRO A 150 6.96 -11.78 -10.27
C PRO A 150 6.55 -13.19 -9.81
N GLU A 151 7.44 -14.17 -9.95
CA GLU A 151 7.18 -15.54 -9.51
C GLU A 151 6.94 -15.62 -7.99
N HIS A 152 7.66 -14.84 -7.18
CA HIS A 152 7.42 -14.75 -5.74
C HIS A 152 6.02 -14.25 -5.41
N PHE A 153 5.49 -13.32 -6.21
CA PHE A 153 4.12 -12.84 -6.06
C PHE A 153 3.10 -13.93 -6.37
N VAL A 154 3.30 -14.66 -7.47
CA VAL A 154 2.43 -15.78 -7.86
C VAL A 154 2.43 -16.88 -6.79
N GLU A 155 3.59 -17.27 -6.30
CA GLU A 155 3.74 -18.26 -5.23
C GLU A 155 3.04 -17.81 -3.94
N ALA A 156 3.23 -16.55 -3.55
CA ALA A 156 2.58 -15.99 -2.37
C ALA A 156 1.05 -15.99 -2.52
N SER A 157 0.55 -15.59 -3.68
CA SER A 157 -0.88 -15.62 -3.99
C SER A 157 -1.45 -17.04 -3.86
N ASN A 158 -0.82 -18.01 -4.51
CA ASN A 158 -1.26 -19.40 -4.50
C ASN A 158 -1.23 -20.03 -3.09
N LYS A 159 -0.23 -19.66 -2.29
CA LYS A 159 -0.06 -20.22 -0.93
C LYS A 159 -1.03 -19.63 0.09
N TRP A 160 -1.30 -18.33 0.01
CA TRP A 160 -1.96 -17.60 1.09
C TRP A 160 -3.40 -17.19 0.81
N LEU A 161 -3.86 -17.25 -0.43
CA LEU A 161 -5.23 -16.92 -0.80
C LEU A 161 -6.17 -18.13 -0.92
N VAL A 162 -5.70 -19.30 -0.57
CA VAL A 162 -6.51 -20.52 -0.56
C VAL A 162 -7.40 -20.60 0.66
#